data_b0a0b11baac47204e550aaae7da74ddc
#
_entry.id   b0a0b11baac47204e550aaae7da74ddc
#
_cell.length_a   1.000
_cell.length_b   1.000
_cell.length_c   1.000
_cell.angle_alpha   90.00
_cell.angle_beta   90.00
_cell.angle_gamma   90.00
#
_symmetry.space_group_name_H-M   'P 1'
#
loop_
_entity.id
_entity.type
_entity.pdbx_description
1 polymer ?
#
loop_
_entity_poly.entity_id
_entity_poly.type
_entity_poly.pdbx_seq_one_letter_code
_entity_poly.pdbx_strand_id
1 'polypeptide(L)'
;GSLTEWISEWLKGLLIEGIMGNLTGLFDTVNTRVGEIAVQVGTTPAAWNAGVFSLIRQISETVILPIAGLILTFVATYELIQMLIDRNNLHDIDTWLFFKWIFKTAAAILILSNTFNIVNAVFDVSQSVIARSAGVIQGSTDITPDMLATLETTLEGMSLGSLVGLFMQSMLIHSTMWALNII
;
A
#
# COMPACT_ATOMS: atom_id res chain seq x y z
N GLY A 1 -9.48 -18.72 54.16
CA GLY A 1 -9.07 -17.61 53.32
C GLY A 1 -8.84 -16.33 54.12
N SER A 2 -7.63 -15.83 54.14
CA SER A 2 -7.34 -14.56 54.81
C SER A 2 -7.87 -13.38 53.98
N LEU A 3 -8.18 -12.27 54.62
CA LEU A 3 -8.60 -11.01 53.99
C LEU A 3 -7.58 -10.60 52.92
N THR A 4 -6.30 -10.88 53.13
CA THR A 4 -5.20 -10.60 52.22
C THR A 4 -5.26 -11.44 50.93
N GLU A 5 -5.69 -12.69 50.97
CA GLU A 5 -5.89 -13.54 49.80
C GLU A 5 -7.05 -13.04 48.94
N TRP A 6 -8.16 -12.66 49.55
CA TRP A 6 -9.32 -12.10 48.88
C TRP A 6 -8.97 -10.78 48.16
N ILE A 7 -8.26 -9.88 48.86
CA ILE A 7 -7.82 -8.60 48.24
C ILE A 7 -6.86 -8.85 47.09
N SER A 8 -5.96 -9.82 47.25
CA SER A 8 -5.00 -10.16 46.17
C SER A 8 -5.71 -10.71 44.95
N GLU A 9 -6.70 -11.58 45.10
CA GLU A 9 -7.47 -12.11 43.96
C GLU A 9 -8.35 -11.06 43.33
N TRP A 10 -8.96 -10.16 44.10
CA TRP A 10 -9.73 -9.05 43.58
C TRP A 10 -8.85 -8.09 42.78
N LEU A 11 -7.67 -7.72 43.28
CA LEU A 11 -6.69 -6.90 42.56
C LEU A 11 -6.20 -7.57 41.27
N LYS A 12 -5.94 -8.88 41.31
CA LYS A 12 -5.59 -9.66 40.10
C LYS A 12 -6.69 -9.55 39.04
N GLY A 13 -7.94 -9.73 39.43
CA GLY A 13 -9.07 -9.63 38.50
C GLY A 13 -9.15 -8.25 37.83
N LEU A 14 -9.01 -7.17 38.60
CA LEU A 14 -9.00 -5.80 38.08
C LEU A 14 -7.83 -5.54 37.11
N LEU A 15 -6.64 -6.03 37.44
CA LEU A 15 -5.46 -5.87 36.58
C LEU A 15 -5.59 -6.67 35.29
N ILE A 16 -6.09 -7.89 35.35
CA ILE A 16 -6.33 -8.73 34.16
C ILE A 16 -7.37 -8.08 33.26
N GLU A 17 -8.48 -7.61 33.80
CA GLU A 17 -9.51 -6.89 33.05
C GLU A 17 -8.95 -5.62 32.39
N GLY A 18 -8.13 -4.86 33.10
CA GLY A 18 -7.48 -3.67 32.58
C GLY A 18 -6.48 -3.97 31.46
N ILE A 19 -5.64 -5.02 31.62
CA ILE A 19 -4.70 -5.48 30.60
C ILE A 19 -5.44 -5.96 29.35
N MET A 20 -6.45 -6.79 29.52
CA MET A 20 -7.27 -7.32 28.43
C MET A 20 -7.97 -6.18 27.67
N GLY A 21 -8.56 -5.22 28.38
CA GLY A 21 -9.19 -4.04 27.79
C GLY A 21 -8.22 -3.19 26.98
N ASN A 22 -7.03 -2.92 27.52
CA ASN A 22 -6.00 -2.14 26.83
C ASN A 22 -5.48 -2.84 25.58
N LEU A 23 -5.24 -4.14 25.63
CA LEU A 23 -4.78 -4.92 24.48
C LEU A 23 -5.86 -5.04 23.41
N THR A 24 -7.09 -5.32 23.77
CA THR A 24 -8.21 -5.38 22.84
C THR A 24 -8.42 -4.04 22.16
N GLY A 25 -8.38 -2.93 22.91
CA GLY A 25 -8.47 -1.59 22.36
C GLY A 25 -7.32 -1.23 21.43
N LEU A 26 -6.09 -1.68 21.73
CA LEU A 26 -4.92 -1.52 20.87
C LEU A 26 -5.13 -2.21 19.52
N PHE A 27 -5.52 -3.48 19.52
CA PHE A 27 -5.73 -4.25 18.28
C PHE A 27 -6.89 -3.69 17.45
N ASP A 28 -7.98 -3.28 18.08
CA ASP A 28 -9.11 -2.64 17.42
C ASP A 28 -8.69 -1.32 16.75
N THR A 29 -7.89 -0.51 17.45
CA THR A 29 -7.33 0.73 16.91
C THR A 29 -6.42 0.46 15.71
N VAL A 30 -5.53 -0.53 15.80
CA VAL A 30 -4.64 -0.91 14.69
C VAL A 30 -5.45 -1.38 13.49
N ASN A 31 -6.44 -2.25 13.68
CA ASN A 31 -7.29 -2.76 12.61
C ASN A 31 -8.07 -1.63 11.92
N THR A 32 -8.64 -0.71 12.70
CA THR A 32 -9.37 0.45 12.18
C THR A 32 -8.44 1.35 11.36
N ARG A 33 -7.25 1.67 11.88
CA ARG A 33 -6.28 2.52 11.20
C ARG A 33 -5.72 1.90 9.93
N VAL A 34 -5.41 0.62 9.96
CA VAL A 34 -4.98 -0.11 8.75
C VAL A 34 -6.07 -0.05 7.67
N GLY A 35 -7.34 -0.22 8.06
CA GLY A 35 -8.47 -0.09 7.14
C GLY A 35 -8.60 1.33 6.56
N GLU A 36 -8.51 2.36 7.38
CA GLU A 36 -8.58 3.77 6.94
C GLU A 36 -7.43 4.13 5.99
N ILE A 37 -6.20 3.77 6.36
CA ILE A 37 -5.02 4.00 5.52
C ILE A 37 -5.13 3.25 4.18
N ALA A 38 -5.59 2.01 4.21
CA ALA A 38 -5.77 1.22 2.99
C ALA A 38 -6.77 1.88 2.03
N VAL A 39 -7.86 2.45 2.55
CA VAL A 39 -8.83 3.21 1.74
C VAL A 39 -8.20 4.48 1.17
N GLN A 40 -7.49 5.25 1.99
CA GLN A 40 -6.88 6.51 1.57
C GLN A 40 -5.77 6.30 0.53
N VAL A 41 -4.84 5.38 0.81
CA VAL A 41 -3.70 5.09 -0.07
C VAL A 41 -4.14 4.29 -1.31
N GLY A 42 -5.17 3.47 -1.17
CA GLY A 42 -5.76 2.70 -2.26
C GLY A 42 -6.67 3.51 -3.18
N THR A 43 -6.96 4.77 -2.86
CA THR A 43 -7.80 5.62 -3.73
C THR A 43 -7.05 5.98 -5.00
N THR A 44 -7.64 5.68 -6.17
CA THR A 44 -7.05 6.04 -7.46
C THR A 44 -7.09 7.56 -7.68
N PRO A 45 -6.18 8.14 -8.47
CA PRO A 45 -6.19 9.57 -8.79
C PRO A 45 -7.54 10.05 -9.34
N ALA A 46 -8.20 9.24 -10.15
CA ALA A 46 -9.53 9.55 -10.70
C ALA A 46 -10.61 9.61 -9.62
N ALA A 47 -10.55 8.72 -8.63
CA ALA A 47 -11.50 8.68 -7.52
C ALA A 47 -11.23 9.78 -6.48
N TRP A 48 -9.95 10.14 -6.29
CA TRP A 48 -9.55 11.19 -5.36
C TRP A 48 -10.00 12.58 -5.83
N ASN A 49 -9.77 12.91 -7.08
CA ASN A 49 -10.25 14.17 -7.67
C ASN A 49 -10.45 14.04 -9.18
N ALA A 50 -11.67 13.71 -9.58
CA ALA A 50 -12.03 13.53 -10.99
C ALA A 50 -11.79 14.78 -11.85
N GLY A 51 -11.96 15.97 -11.29
CA GLY A 51 -11.73 17.23 -12.00
C GLY A 51 -10.26 17.47 -12.34
N VAL A 52 -9.39 17.34 -11.34
CA VAL A 52 -7.94 17.46 -11.54
C VAL A 52 -7.44 16.34 -12.46
N PHE A 53 -7.92 15.13 -12.26
CA PHE A 53 -7.54 13.99 -13.09
C PHE A 53 -7.91 14.19 -14.57
N SER A 54 -9.13 14.67 -14.85
CA SER A 54 -9.58 14.97 -16.23
C SER A 54 -8.77 16.09 -16.86
N LEU A 55 -8.40 17.11 -16.08
CA LEU A 55 -7.55 18.21 -16.55
C LEU A 55 -6.15 17.70 -16.93
N ILE A 56 -5.53 16.89 -16.08
CA ILE A 56 -4.22 16.30 -16.35
C ILE A 56 -4.28 15.40 -17.59
N ARG A 57 -5.34 14.61 -17.71
CA ARG A 57 -5.56 13.78 -18.88
C ARG A 57 -5.68 14.62 -20.16
N GLN A 58 -6.49 15.68 -20.12
CA GLN A 58 -6.66 16.58 -21.27
C GLN A 58 -5.35 17.24 -21.67
N ILE A 59 -4.56 17.75 -20.72
CA ILE A 59 -3.22 18.32 -21.00
C ILE A 59 -2.29 17.27 -21.60
N SER A 60 -2.29 16.07 -21.06
CA SER A 60 -1.48 14.96 -21.56
C SER A 60 -1.84 14.63 -23.02
N GLU A 61 -3.13 14.49 -23.32
CA GLU A 61 -3.60 14.11 -24.66
C GLU A 61 -3.49 15.22 -25.68
N THR A 62 -3.74 16.49 -25.30
CA THR A 62 -3.78 17.62 -26.24
C THR A 62 -2.47 18.36 -26.41
N VAL A 63 -1.57 18.30 -25.42
CA VAL A 63 -0.31 19.06 -25.43
C VAL A 63 0.89 18.10 -25.42
N ILE A 64 0.96 17.23 -24.44
CA ILE A 64 2.16 16.41 -24.23
C ILE A 64 2.29 15.33 -25.29
N LEU A 65 1.22 14.63 -25.60
CA LEU A 65 1.21 13.54 -26.59
C LEU A 65 1.63 14.01 -28.00
N PRO A 66 1.11 15.11 -28.54
CA PRO A 66 1.56 15.64 -29.84
C PRO A 66 3.05 16.02 -29.85
N ILE A 67 3.55 16.65 -28.78
CA ILE A 67 4.99 16.99 -28.65
C ILE A 67 5.84 15.73 -28.60
N ALA A 68 5.45 14.74 -27.80
CA ALA A 68 6.14 13.46 -27.72
C ALA A 68 6.09 12.70 -29.06
N GLY A 69 4.98 12.78 -29.80
CA GLY A 69 4.85 12.23 -31.14
C GLY A 69 5.80 12.87 -32.16
N LEU A 70 5.98 14.19 -32.09
CA LEU A 70 6.98 14.89 -32.90
C LEU A 70 8.40 14.43 -32.56
N ILE A 71 8.76 14.37 -31.31
CA ILE A 71 10.06 13.89 -30.85
C ILE A 71 10.30 12.46 -31.33
N LEU A 72 9.32 11.58 -31.18
CA LEU A 72 9.42 10.19 -31.64
C LEU A 72 9.61 10.13 -33.15
N THR A 73 8.91 10.97 -33.92
CA THR A 73 9.06 11.05 -35.38
C THR A 73 10.47 11.47 -35.75
N PHE A 74 11.05 12.47 -35.10
CA PHE A 74 12.43 12.89 -35.33
C PHE A 74 13.44 11.78 -34.99
N VAL A 75 13.28 11.13 -33.85
CA VAL A 75 14.16 10.05 -33.40
C VAL A 75 14.08 8.85 -34.36
N ALA A 76 12.89 8.43 -34.74
CA ALA A 76 12.68 7.32 -35.67
C ALA A 76 13.25 7.63 -37.06
N THR A 77 13.06 8.85 -37.57
CA THR A 77 13.61 9.30 -38.85
C THR A 77 15.13 9.38 -38.80
N TYR A 78 15.70 9.92 -37.73
CA TYR A 78 17.14 9.96 -37.54
C TYR A 78 17.76 8.56 -37.52
N GLU A 79 17.15 7.62 -36.81
CA GLU A 79 17.60 6.25 -36.75
C GLU A 79 17.52 5.55 -38.13
N LEU A 80 16.45 5.82 -38.89
CA LEU A 80 16.31 5.32 -40.25
C LEU A 80 17.42 5.88 -41.17
N ILE A 81 17.70 7.19 -41.10
CA ILE A 81 18.76 7.84 -41.85
C ILE A 81 20.14 7.22 -41.50
N GLN A 82 20.43 7.05 -40.22
CA GLN A 82 21.66 6.42 -39.77
C GLN A 82 21.81 4.99 -40.34
N MET A 83 20.74 4.24 -40.31
CA MET A 83 20.69 2.87 -40.84
C MET A 83 20.97 2.81 -42.35
N LEU A 84 20.52 3.85 -43.10
CA LEU A 84 20.77 3.96 -44.54
C LEU A 84 22.19 4.46 -44.85
N ILE A 85 22.75 5.35 -44.04
CA ILE A 85 24.12 5.89 -44.24
C ILE A 85 25.19 4.87 -43.89
N ASP A 86 25.03 4.14 -42.77
CA ASP A 86 26.02 3.12 -42.33
C ASP A 86 26.20 1.97 -43.34
N ARG A 87 25.25 1.82 -44.24
CA ARG A 87 25.31 0.86 -45.31
C ARG A 87 25.37 1.56 -46.65
N ASN A 88 26.56 1.80 -47.13
CA ASN A 88 26.91 2.53 -48.36
C ASN A 88 26.21 2.04 -49.68
N ASN A 89 25.29 1.05 -49.59
CA ASN A 89 24.52 0.53 -50.68
C ASN A 89 23.08 0.26 -50.25
N LEU A 90 22.10 0.97 -50.88
CA LEU A 90 20.66 0.74 -50.72
C LEU A 90 20.24 -0.72 -51.09
N HIS A 91 21.08 -1.51 -51.76
CA HIS A 91 20.83 -2.89 -52.09
C HIS A 91 21.20 -3.90 -50.99
N ASP A 92 21.98 -3.48 -49.98
CA ASP A 92 22.46 -4.30 -48.87
C ASP A 92 21.77 -4.01 -47.54
N ILE A 93 20.59 -3.38 -47.58
CA ILE A 93 19.78 -3.18 -46.36
C ILE A 93 19.32 -4.58 -45.92
N ASP A 94 19.85 -5.03 -44.78
CA ASP A 94 19.39 -6.22 -44.11
C ASP A 94 17.90 -6.05 -43.74
N THR A 95 17.06 -6.83 -44.43
CA THR A 95 15.60 -6.78 -44.22
C THR A 95 15.24 -6.95 -42.76
N TRP A 96 16.05 -7.72 -42.01
CA TRP A 96 15.87 -7.92 -40.57
C TRP A 96 16.05 -6.63 -39.76
N LEU A 97 17.04 -5.80 -40.08
CA LEU A 97 17.26 -4.51 -39.42
C LEU A 97 16.10 -3.54 -39.66
N PHE A 98 15.55 -3.56 -40.86
CA PHE A 98 14.40 -2.76 -41.23
C PHE A 98 13.13 -3.19 -40.49
N PHE A 99 12.86 -4.50 -40.41
CA PHE A 99 11.76 -5.02 -39.58
C PHE A 99 11.93 -4.70 -38.11
N LYS A 100 13.13 -4.79 -37.58
CA LYS A 100 13.45 -4.43 -36.20
C LYS A 100 13.18 -2.97 -35.91
N TRP A 101 13.54 -2.08 -36.84
CA TRP A 101 13.24 -0.67 -36.75
C TRP A 101 11.72 -0.39 -36.79
N ILE A 102 10.98 -1.00 -37.71
CA ILE A 102 9.52 -0.88 -37.82
C ILE A 102 8.86 -1.35 -36.52
N PHE A 103 9.25 -2.53 -36.03
CA PHE A 103 8.68 -3.12 -34.82
C PHE A 103 8.94 -2.23 -33.60
N LYS A 104 10.15 -1.73 -33.44
CA LYS A 104 10.52 -0.82 -32.34
C LYS A 104 9.73 0.48 -32.40
N THR A 105 9.61 1.10 -33.57
CA THR A 105 8.86 2.31 -33.78
C THR A 105 7.37 2.09 -33.53
N ALA A 106 6.79 1.03 -34.05
CA ALA A 106 5.39 0.69 -33.79
C ALA A 106 5.13 0.44 -32.30
N ALA A 107 5.99 -0.29 -31.61
CA ALA A 107 5.90 -0.50 -30.17
C ALA A 107 5.97 0.82 -29.39
N ALA A 108 6.88 1.72 -29.77
CA ALA A 108 7.00 3.05 -29.16
C ALA A 108 5.72 3.90 -29.36
N ILE A 109 5.14 3.87 -30.54
CA ILE A 109 3.87 4.57 -30.84
C ILE A 109 2.73 3.99 -29.99
N LEU A 110 2.63 2.67 -29.89
CA LEU A 110 1.60 2.00 -29.08
C LEU A 110 1.72 2.34 -27.58
N ILE A 111 2.94 2.35 -27.06
CA ILE A 111 3.18 2.73 -25.67
C ILE A 111 2.84 4.20 -25.46
N LEU A 112 3.31 5.09 -26.33
CA LEU A 112 3.08 6.51 -26.22
C LEU A 112 1.59 6.86 -26.27
N SER A 113 0.85 6.31 -27.24
CA SER A 113 -0.59 6.57 -27.39
C SER A 113 -1.45 5.98 -26.28
N ASN A 114 -0.94 5.00 -25.53
CA ASN A 114 -1.63 4.38 -24.40
C ASN A 114 -1.02 4.71 -23.04
N THR A 115 -0.11 5.67 -22.97
CA THR A 115 0.61 6.01 -21.72
C THR A 115 -0.35 6.22 -20.54
N PHE A 116 -1.42 7.00 -20.77
CA PHE A 116 -2.39 7.30 -19.71
C PHE A 116 -3.14 6.05 -19.21
N ASN A 117 -3.54 5.18 -20.12
CA ASN A 117 -4.20 3.92 -19.79
C ASN A 117 -3.27 2.95 -19.05
N ILE A 118 -1.98 2.92 -19.44
CA ILE A 118 -0.95 2.11 -18.75
C ILE A 118 -0.75 2.61 -17.32
N VAL A 119 -0.63 3.91 -17.12
CA VAL A 119 -0.49 4.51 -15.79
C VAL A 119 -1.71 4.21 -14.91
N ASN A 120 -2.92 4.36 -15.45
CA ASN A 120 -4.15 4.00 -14.73
C ASN A 120 -4.19 2.53 -14.34
N ALA A 121 -3.81 1.63 -15.23
CA ALA A 121 -3.74 0.20 -14.93
C ALA A 121 -2.76 -0.10 -13.77
N VAL A 122 -1.63 0.61 -13.69
CA VAL A 122 -0.70 0.50 -12.57
C VAL A 122 -1.34 0.93 -11.26
N PHE A 123 -2.10 2.03 -11.25
CA PHE A 123 -2.85 2.46 -10.05
C PHE A 123 -3.91 1.45 -9.64
N ASP A 124 -4.65 0.87 -10.59
CA ASP A 124 -5.68 -0.14 -10.30
C ASP A 124 -5.06 -1.41 -9.68
N VAL A 125 -3.91 -1.87 -10.20
CA VAL A 125 -3.16 -2.99 -9.62
C VAL A 125 -2.67 -2.63 -8.22
N SER A 126 -2.12 -1.43 -8.02
CA SER A 126 -1.64 -0.95 -6.72
C SER A 126 -2.76 -0.94 -5.69
N GLN A 127 -3.95 -0.47 -6.05
CA GLN A 127 -5.14 -0.52 -5.20
C GLN A 127 -5.48 -1.95 -4.76
N SER A 128 -5.44 -2.91 -5.68
CA SER A 128 -5.68 -4.32 -5.38
C SER A 128 -4.64 -4.89 -4.42
N VAL A 129 -3.37 -4.55 -4.59
CA VAL A 129 -2.28 -4.97 -3.70
C VAL A 129 -2.45 -4.39 -2.30
N ILE A 130 -2.76 -3.08 -2.20
CA ILE A 130 -2.97 -2.40 -0.91
C ILE A 130 -4.15 -3.02 -0.16
N ALA A 131 -5.28 -3.25 -0.84
CA ALA A 131 -6.46 -3.86 -0.24
C ALA A 131 -6.18 -5.28 0.28
N ARG A 132 -5.46 -6.09 -0.49
CA ARG A 132 -5.05 -7.44 -0.06
C ARG A 132 -4.08 -7.40 1.11
N SER A 133 -3.11 -6.49 1.10
CA SER A 133 -2.15 -6.33 2.20
C SER A 133 -2.85 -5.91 3.49
N ALA A 134 -3.80 -4.98 3.42
CA ALA A 134 -4.62 -4.58 4.57
C ALA A 134 -5.44 -5.76 5.11
N GLY A 135 -6.03 -6.58 4.25
CA GLY A 135 -6.76 -7.78 4.65
C GLY A 135 -5.88 -8.80 5.37
N VAL A 136 -4.64 -8.98 4.92
CA VAL A 136 -3.66 -9.87 5.59
C VAL A 136 -3.28 -9.33 6.97
N ILE A 137 -3.03 -8.03 7.09
CA ILE A 137 -2.70 -7.40 8.37
C ILE A 137 -3.87 -7.51 9.34
N GLN A 138 -5.07 -7.17 8.91
CA GLN A 138 -6.30 -7.30 9.72
C GLN A 138 -6.53 -8.74 10.19
N GLY A 139 -6.40 -9.72 9.29
CA GLY A 139 -6.52 -11.13 9.65
C GLY A 139 -5.45 -11.62 10.62
N SER A 140 -4.26 -10.99 10.62
CA SER A 140 -3.16 -11.33 11.53
C SER A 140 -3.29 -10.65 12.91
N THR A 141 -4.04 -9.54 12.98
CA THR A 141 -4.26 -8.77 14.21
C THR A 141 -5.66 -9.00 14.80
N ASP A 142 -6.48 -9.83 14.16
CA ASP A 142 -7.77 -10.24 14.70
C ASP A 142 -7.58 -11.13 15.91
N ILE A 143 -8.12 -10.72 17.06
CA ILE A 143 -8.09 -11.51 18.28
C ILE A 143 -9.31 -12.45 18.29
N THR A 144 -9.03 -13.75 18.17
CA THR A 144 -10.06 -14.77 18.27
C THR A 144 -10.47 -14.98 19.74
N PRO A 145 -11.71 -15.44 20.03
CA PRO A 145 -12.12 -15.79 21.40
C PRO A 145 -11.20 -16.79 22.08
N ASP A 146 -10.62 -17.74 21.33
CA ASP A 146 -9.68 -18.72 21.85
C ASP A 146 -8.36 -18.07 22.30
N MET A 147 -7.89 -17.07 21.56
CA MET A 147 -6.70 -16.30 21.94
C MET A 147 -6.94 -15.49 23.20
N LEU A 148 -8.13 -14.88 23.33
CA LEU A 148 -8.53 -14.15 24.54
C LEU A 148 -8.57 -15.07 25.76
N ALA A 149 -9.19 -16.24 25.64
CA ALA A 149 -9.25 -17.22 26.72
C ALA A 149 -7.87 -17.75 27.14
N THR A 150 -6.98 -17.99 26.17
CA THR A 150 -5.60 -18.40 26.43
C THR A 150 -4.81 -17.29 27.12
N LEU A 151 -4.98 -16.04 26.72
CA LEU A 151 -4.34 -14.89 27.31
C LEU A 151 -4.83 -14.70 28.77
N GLU A 152 -6.13 -14.77 29.00
CA GLU A 152 -6.73 -14.66 30.32
C GLU A 152 -6.18 -15.75 31.27
N THR A 153 -6.17 -17.01 30.84
CA THR A 153 -5.59 -18.10 31.59
C THR A 153 -4.11 -17.89 31.90
N THR A 154 -3.36 -17.36 30.96
CA THR A 154 -1.94 -17.05 31.15
C THR A 154 -1.74 -15.96 32.18
N LEU A 155 -2.56 -14.90 32.14
CA LEU A 155 -2.52 -13.80 33.08
C LEU A 155 -2.92 -14.24 34.49
N GLU A 156 -3.91 -15.13 34.65
CA GLU A 156 -4.32 -15.71 35.94
C GLU A 156 -3.17 -16.45 36.62
N GLY A 157 -2.31 -17.10 35.84
CA GLY A 157 -1.12 -17.81 36.35
C GLY A 157 0.03 -16.88 36.78
N MET A 158 -0.05 -15.60 36.52
CA MET A 158 1.01 -14.65 36.82
C MET A 158 0.96 -14.12 38.26
N SER A 159 2.12 -13.67 38.76
CA SER A 159 2.21 -12.99 40.06
C SER A 159 1.62 -11.58 40.00
N LEU A 160 1.14 -11.08 41.13
CA LEU A 160 0.58 -9.74 41.22
C LEU A 160 1.56 -8.66 40.74
N GLY A 161 2.85 -8.78 41.09
CA GLY A 161 3.87 -7.83 40.65
C GLY A 161 4.09 -7.84 39.12
N SER A 162 4.05 -9.01 38.51
CA SER A 162 4.14 -9.15 37.06
C SER A 162 2.91 -8.54 36.36
N LEU A 163 1.72 -8.73 36.91
CA LEU A 163 0.49 -8.13 36.40
C LEU A 163 0.49 -6.61 36.47
N VAL A 164 0.98 -6.02 37.58
CA VAL A 164 1.12 -4.57 37.70
C VAL A 164 2.08 -4.03 36.64
N GLY A 165 3.20 -4.68 36.42
CA GLY A 165 4.17 -4.32 35.36
C GLY A 165 3.55 -4.36 33.96
N LEU A 166 2.83 -5.43 33.62
CA LEU A 166 2.12 -5.56 32.35
C LEU A 166 1.01 -4.54 32.17
N PHE A 167 0.27 -4.28 33.23
CA PHE A 167 -0.79 -3.24 33.20
C PHE A 167 -0.21 -1.87 32.89
N MET A 168 0.87 -1.47 33.56
CA MET A 168 1.54 -0.19 33.27
C MET A 168 2.09 -0.12 31.85
N GLN A 169 2.67 -1.21 31.35
CA GLN A 169 3.14 -1.29 29.96
C GLN A 169 1.98 -1.18 28.97
N SER A 170 0.86 -1.86 29.21
CA SER A 170 -0.34 -1.77 28.35
C SER A 170 -0.95 -0.38 28.34
N MET A 171 -0.94 0.33 29.48
CA MET A 171 -1.37 1.73 29.55
C MET A 171 -0.45 2.67 28.76
N LEU A 172 0.87 2.47 28.82
CA LEU A 172 1.84 3.24 28.04
C LEU A 172 1.62 3.05 26.54
N ILE A 173 1.44 1.82 26.10
CA ILE A 173 1.17 1.51 24.69
C ILE A 173 -0.17 2.15 24.26
N HIS A 174 -1.21 2.01 25.05
CA HIS A 174 -2.51 2.61 24.77
C HIS A 174 -2.43 4.14 24.68
N SER A 175 -1.73 4.80 25.60
CA SER A 175 -1.51 6.26 25.61
C SER A 175 -0.69 6.70 24.39
N THR A 176 0.33 5.95 24.00
CA THR A 176 1.15 6.23 22.82
C THR A 176 0.31 6.12 21.54
N MET A 177 -0.53 5.11 21.41
CA MET A 177 -1.44 4.95 20.28
C MET A 177 -2.47 6.07 20.23
N TRP A 178 -3.01 6.50 21.39
CA TRP A 178 -3.91 7.63 21.45
C TRP A 178 -3.24 8.93 21.00
N ALA A 179 -2.01 9.18 21.41
CA ALA A 179 -1.22 10.35 20.98
C ALA A 179 -0.94 10.32 19.47
N LEU A 180 -0.63 9.16 18.89
CA LEU A 180 -0.46 8.99 17.45
C LEU A 180 -1.75 9.20 16.66
N ASN A 181 -2.89 8.94 17.25
CA ASN A 181 -4.19 9.17 16.62
C ASN A 181 -4.60 10.66 16.53
N ILE A 182 -3.95 11.52 17.31
CA ILE A 182 -4.22 12.97 17.30
C ILE A 182 -3.39 13.67 16.18
N ILE A 183 -2.29 13.08 15.76
CA ILE A 183 -1.42 13.58 14.70
C ILE A 183 -1.93 13.14 13.33
#